data_115f8080913111084787ba829c999d12
#
_entry.id   115f8080913111084787ba829c999d12
#
_cell.length_a   1.000
_cell.length_b   1.000
_cell.length_c   1.000
_cell.angle_alpha   90.00
_cell.angle_beta   90.00
_cell.angle_gamma   90.00
#
_symmetry.space_group_name_H-M   'P 1'
#
loop_
_entity.id
_entity.type
_entity.pdbx_description
1 polymer ?
#
loop_
_entity_poly.entity_id
_entity_poly.type
_entity_poly.pdbx_seq_one_letter_code
_entity_poly.pdbx_strand_id
1 'polypeptide(L)'
;MDDLALRPKTLDEYIGQERLKQKLRVYLEAAKARKEPLEHLLLFGPPGLGKTTLAHVIAHELGVNLRVTSGPAIEKPGDLAAILANSLEEGDILFIDEIHRLSRQAEEHLYPAMEDFVMDIVIGQGPAARTIRLELPRFTLIGATTRPGLITAPLLSRFGIVEHLEYYTPEELAQGVMRDARLLGVRITEEAALEIGRRSRGTMRVAKRLFRRVRDFAQVAGEEVITRERALEALAALGLDELGLEKRDR
;
A
#
# COMPACT_ATOMS: atom_id res chain seq x y z
N MET A 1 8.17 -2.07 -18.80
CA MET A 1 6.87 -2.58 -18.36
C MET A 1 6.58 -2.00 -17.00
N ASP A 2 5.48 -1.28 -16.86
CA ASP A 2 5.14 -0.54 -15.65
C ASP A 2 4.90 -1.47 -14.45
N ASP A 3 5.44 -1.09 -13.30
CA ASP A 3 5.15 -1.73 -12.00
C ASP A 3 3.64 -1.89 -11.73
N LEU A 4 2.83 -1.03 -12.33
CA LEU A 4 1.37 -1.08 -12.26
C LEU A 4 0.77 -2.34 -12.89
N ALA A 5 1.35 -2.83 -14.01
CA ALA A 5 0.88 -4.03 -14.68
C ALA A 5 1.15 -5.32 -13.88
N LEU A 6 2.13 -5.28 -12.97
CA LEU A 6 2.49 -6.42 -12.12
C LEU A 6 1.70 -6.47 -10.82
N ARG A 7 0.97 -5.42 -10.47
CA ARG A 7 0.20 -5.39 -9.21
C ARG A 7 -0.95 -6.39 -9.24
N PRO A 8 -1.19 -7.10 -8.13
CA PRO A 8 -2.39 -7.89 -7.99
C PRO A 8 -3.63 -6.98 -8.05
N LYS A 9 -4.70 -7.48 -8.66
CA LYS A 9 -5.98 -6.77 -8.78
C LYS A 9 -7.02 -7.29 -7.80
N THR A 10 -6.91 -8.53 -7.39
CA THR A 10 -7.88 -9.19 -6.51
C THR A 10 -7.20 -9.66 -5.22
N LEU A 11 -8.00 -9.94 -4.18
CA LEU A 11 -7.49 -10.54 -2.95
C LEU A 11 -6.89 -11.92 -3.19
N ASP A 12 -7.40 -12.67 -4.16
CA ASP A 12 -6.84 -13.99 -4.51
C ASP A 12 -5.45 -13.89 -5.14
N GLU A 13 -5.19 -12.83 -5.88
CA GLU A 13 -3.86 -12.55 -6.46
C GLU A 13 -2.88 -11.94 -5.44
N TYR A 14 -3.40 -11.33 -4.38
CA TYR A 14 -2.60 -10.72 -3.32
C TYR A 14 -2.02 -11.81 -2.42
N ILE A 15 -0.69 -11.91 -2.38
CA ILE A 15 0.02 -12.97 -1.66
C ILE A 15 0.17 -12.61 -0.18
N GLY A 16 0.02 -13.60 0.68
CA GLY A 16 0.22 -13.46 2.13
C GLY A 16 -0.92 -12.72 2.83
N GLN A 17 -0.68 -12.30 4.07
CA GLN A 17 -1.64 -11.58 4.91
C GLN A 17 -2.98 -12.34 5.05
N GLU A 18 -2.92 -13.67 5.21
CA GLU A 18 -4.10 -14.54 5.10
C GLU A 18 -5.22 -14.19 6.09
N ARG A 19 -4.87 -13.87 7.33
CA ARG A 19 -5.85 -13.46 8.35
C ARG A 19 -6.55 -12.15 7.97
N LEU A 20 -5.77 -11.19 7.50
CA LEU A 20 -6.29 -9.90 7.04
C LEU A 20 -7.20 -10.08 5.82
N LYS A 21 -6.77 -10.88 4.84
CA LYS A 21 -7.58 -11.16 3.64
C LYS A 21 -8.92 -11.79 3.98
N GLN A 22 -8.96 -12.74 4.92
CA GLN A 22 -10.21 -13.36 5.36
C GLN A 22 -11.19 -12.33 5.92
N LYS A 23 -10.72 -11.43 6.78
CA LYS A 23 -11.55 -10.33 7.31
C LYS A 23 -12.00 -9.37 6.21
N LEU A 24 -11.09 -8.96 5.33
CA LEU A 24 -11.40 -8.05 4.23
C LEU A 24 -12.45 -8.62 3.29
N ARG A 25 -12.40 -9.91 2.97
CA ARG A 25 -13.46 -10.56 2.16
C ARG A 25 -14.84 -10.35 2.79
N VAL A 26 -14.95 -10.57 4.09
CA VAL A 26 -16.21 -10.37 4.82
C VAL A 26 -16.65 -8.91 4.77
N TYR A 27 -15.75 -7.98 5.05
CA TYR A 27 -16.07 -6.56 5.07
C TYR A 27 -16.48 -6.03 3.68
N LEU A 28 -15.78 -6.47 2.63
CA LEU A 28 -16.07 -6.07 1.26
C LEU A 28 -17.41 -6.65 0.78
N GLU A 29 -17.69 -7.90 1.05
CA GLU A 29 -18.96 -8.53 0.71
C GLU A 29 -20.13 -7.85 1.43
N ALA A 30 -19.96 -7.56 2.71
CA ALA A 30 -20.98 -6.87 3.50
C ALA A 30 -21.25 -5.45 2.99
N ALA A 31 -20.21 -4.69 2.67
CA ALA A 31 -20.35 -3.35 2.10
C ALA A 31 -21.08 -3.38 0.75
N LYS A 32 -20.71 -4.31 -0.13
CA LYS A 32 -21.39 -4.51 -1.42
C LYS A 32 -22.86 -4.87 -1.25
N ALA A 33 -23.17 -5.80 -0.32
CA ALA A 33 -24.54 -6.23 -0.07
C ALA A 33 -25.43 -5.08 0.43
N ARG A 34 -24.90 -4.20 1.27
CA ARG A 34 -25.60 -3.01 1.77
C ARG A 34 -25.59 -1.84 0.78
N LYS A 35 -24.80 -1.91 -0.27
CA LYS A 35 -24.54 -0.80 -1.21
C LYS A 35 -24.02 0.45 -0.50
N GLU A 36 -23.13 0.25 0.44
CA GLU A 36 -22.49 1.30 1.24
C GLU A 36 -20.99 1.31 0.98
N PRO A 37 -20.32 2.47 1.12
CA PRO A 37 -18.88 2.51 1.16
C PRO A 37 -18.32 1.64 2.29
N LEU A 38 -17.10 1.11 2.09
CA LEU A 38 -16.37 0.46 3.16
C LEU A 38 -16.11 1.47 4.29
N GLU A 39 -16.11 1.03 5.53
CA GLU A 39 -15.68 1.86 6.65
C GLU A 39 -14.20 2.28 6.49
N HIS A 40 -13.85 3.43 7.07
CA HIS A 40 -12.47 3.90 7.03
C HIS A 40 -11.52 2.88 7.66
N LEU A 41 -10.40 2.65 6.99
CA LEU A 41 -9.44 1.59 7.27
C LEU A 41 -8.06 2.18 7.56
N LEU A 42 -7.46 1.81 8.69
CA LEU A 42 -6.06 2.10 8.98
C LEU A 42 -5.23 0.83 8.83
N LEU A 43 -4.23 0.90 7.96
CA LEU A 43 -3.23 -0.15 7.76
C LEU A 43 -1.91 0.28 8.40
N PHE A 44 -1.35 -0.55 9.25
CA PHE A 44 -0.06 -0.27 9.86
C PHE A 44 0.87 -1.48 9.78
N GLY A 45 2.14 -1.20 9.80
CA GLY A 45 3.19 -2.22 9.72
C GLY A 45 4.46 -1.69 9.08
N PRO A 46 5.52 -2.48 9.07
CA PRO A 46 6.80 -2.11 8.45
C PRO A 46 6.65 -1.67 6.99
N PRO A 47 7.60 -0.86 6.47
CA PRO A 47 7.57 -0.46 5.07
C PRO A 47 7.82 -1.65 4.14
N GLY A 48 7.29 -1.59 2.94
CA GLY A 48 7.53 -2.59 1.90
C GLY A 48 6.64 -3.84 1.96
N LEU A 49 5.61 -3.84 2.80
CA LEU A 49 4.69 -4.97 2.95
C LEU A 49 3.48 -4.95 2.01
N GLY A 50 3.33 -3.91 1.19
CA GLY A 50 2.27 -3.85 0.19
C GLY A 50 0.99 -3.17 0.67
N LYS A 51 1.06 -2.19 1.57
CA LYS A 51 -0.11 -1.39 2.02
C LYS A 51 -0.77 -0.66 0.86
N THR A 52 0.01 0.01 0.03
CA THR A 52 -0.49 0.70 -1.18
C THR A 52 -1.12 -0.29 -2.17
N THR A 53 -0.47 -1.42 -2.39
CA THR A 53 -1.00 -2.49 -3.25
C THR A 53 -2.33 -3.01 -2.73
N LEU A 54 -2.46 -3.19 -1.43
CA LEU A 54 -3.72 -3.63 -0.81
C LEU A 54 -4.84 -2.60 -1.03
N ALA A 55 -4.55 -1.30 -0.96
CA ALA A 55 -5.52 -0.26 -1.27
C ALA A 55 -6.00 -0.35 -2.73
N HIS A 56 -5.11 -0.61 -3.68
CA HIS A 56 -5.49 -0.85 -5.08
C HIS A 56 -6.38 -2.08 -5.23
N VAL A 57 -6.06 -3.17 -4.54
CA VAL A 57 -6.87 -4.39 -4.53
C VAL A 57 -8.27 -4.13 -3.99
N ILE A 58 -8.38 -3.41 -2.88
CA ILE A 58 -9.67 -3.07 -2.27
C ILE A 58 -10.52 -2.22 -3.23
N ALA A 59 -9.93 -1.21 -3.86
CA ALA A 59 -10.62 -0.37 -4.83
C ALA A 59 -11.12 -1.19 -6.03
N HIS A 60 -10.30 -2.08 -6.56
CA HIS A 60 -10.68 -2.96 -7.66
C HIS A 60 -11.82 -3.91 -7.27
N GLU A 61 -11.74 -4.52 -6.10
CA GLU A 61 -12.79 -5.42 -5.58
C GLU A 61 -14.14 -4.70 -5.38
N LEU A 62 -14.11 -3.44 -4.98
CA LEU A 62 -15.31 -2.61 -4.83
C LEU A 62 -15.77 -1.95 -6.14
N GLY A 63 -14.97 -1.98 -7.20
CA GLY A 63 -15.28 -1.34 -8.47
C GLY A 63 -15.29 0.19 -8.38
N VAL A 64 -14.47 0.78 -7.54
CA VAL A 64 -14.35 2.22 -7.32
C VAL A 64 -12.96 2.75 -7.69
N ASN A 65 -12.84 4.07 -7.84
CA ASN A 65 -11.57 4.71 -8.10
C ASN A 65 -10.76 4.88 -6.81
N LEU A 66 -9.45 4.87 -6.97
CA LEU A 66 -8.49 5.11 -5.90
C LEU A 66 -7.68 6.38 -6.20
N ARG A 67 -7.67 7.30 -5.25
CA ARG A 67 -6.75 8.43 -5.23
C ARG A 67 -5.66 8.17 -4.20
N VAL A 68 -4.40 8.21 -4.62
CA VAL A 68 -3.24 8.00 -3.76
C VAL A 68 -2.57 9.33 -3.46
N THR A 69 -2.33 9.59 -2.19
CA THR A 69 -1.55 10.73 -1.71
C THR A 69 -0.73 10.32 -0.47
N SER A 70 -0.08 11.28 0.15
CA SER A 70 0.67 11.05 1.39
C SER A 70 0.44 12.16 2.40
N GLY A 71 0.70 11.90 3.67
CA GLY A 71 0.65 12.92 4.71
C GLY A 71 1.47 14.16 4.39
N PRO A 72 2.76 14.00 4.00
CA PRO A 72 3.61 15.13 3.62
C PRO A 72 3.13 15.93 2.41
N ALA A 73 2.40 15.31 1.48
CA ALA A 73 1.87 15.98 0.28
C ALA A 73 0.67 16.88 0.58
N ILE A 74 0.04 16.70 1.73
CA ILE A 74 -1.09 17.54 2.19
C ILE A 74 -0.56 18.55 3.20
N GLU A 75 -0.12 19.70 2.70
CA GLU A 75 0.48 20.75 3.54
C GLU A 75 -0.58 21.63 4.19
N LYS A 76 -1.67 21.90 3.47
CA LYS A 76 -2.73 22.83 3.88
C LYS A 76 -4.11 22.16 3.81
N PRO A 77 -5.06 22.63 4.60
CA PRO A 77 -6.46 22.15 4.49
C PRO A 77 -7.05 22.26 3.07
N GLY A 78 -6.63 23.29 2.31
CA GLY A 78 -7.05 23.46 0.91
C GLY A 78 -6.60 22.33 -0.02
N ASP A 79 -5.44 21.73 0.24
CA ASP A 79 -4.95 20.58 -0.53
C ASP A 79 -5.87 19.37 -0.32
N LEU A 80 -6.28 19.14 0.91
CA LEU A 80 -7.23 18.10 1.27
C LEU A 80 -8.62 18.36 0.65
N ALA A 81 -9.11 19.60 0.72
CA ALA A 81 -10.38 19.99 0.13
C ALA A 81 -10.41 19.76 -1.38
N ALA A 82 -9.33 20.10 -2.08
CA ALA A 82 -9.21 19.91 -3.52
C ALA A 82 -9.33 18.42 -3.89
N ILE A 83 -8.72 17.53 -3.13
CA ILE A 83 -8.82 16.09 -3.35
C ILE A 83 -10.23 15.59 -3.09
N LEU A 84 -10.79 15.90 -1.92
CA LEU A 84 -12.07 15.35 -1.47
C LEU A 84 -13.26 15.88 -2.27
N ALA A 85 -13.26 17.19 -2.62
CA ALA A 85 -14.36 17.81 -3.31
C ALA A 85 -14.30 17.65 -4.85
N ASN A 86 -13.11 17.61 -5.43
CA ASN A 86 -12.95 17.70 -6.89
C ASN A 86 -12.45 16.40 -7.54
N SER A 87 -11.87 15.47 -6.76
CA SER A 87 -11.20 14.29 -7.32
C SER A 87 -11.88 12.97 -6.96
N LEU A 88 -12.85 12.97 -6.07
CA LEU A 88 -13.56 11.78 -5.62
C LEU A 88 -15.03 11.82 -6.01
N GLU A 89 -15.55 10.66 -6.34
CA GLU A 89 -16.96 10.37 -6.54
C GLU A 89 -17.49 9.50 -5.39
N GLU A 90 -18.80 9.31 -5.34
CA GLU A 90 -19.47 8.49 -4.33
C GLU A 90 -18.88 7.08 -4.28
N GLY A 91 -18.42 6.69 -3.10
CA GLY A 91 -17.80 5.37 -2.86
C GLY A 91 -16.32 5.24 -3.17
N ASP A 92 -15.69 6.27 -3.72
CA ASP A 92 -14.26 6.24 -4.04
C ASP A 92 -13.40 6.15 -2.79
N ILE A 93 -12.15 5.75 -2.99
CA ILE A 93 -11.17 5.58 -1.93
C ILE A 93 -10.08 6.64 -2.03
N LEU A 94 -9.81 7.29 -0.91
CA LEU A 94 -8.61 8.10 -0.71
C LEU A 94 -7.61 7.30 0.12
N PHE A 95 -6.42 7.05 -0.42
CA PHE A 95 -5.31 6.44 0.28
C PHE A 95 -4.30 7.52 0.68
N ILE A 96 -4.03 7.65 1.98
CA ILE A 96 -3.01 8.56 2.52
C ILE A 96 -1.89 7.73 3.14
N ASP A 97 -0.75 7.67 2.44
CA ASP A 97 0.45 7.04 2.97
C ASP A 97 1.12 7.95 4.01
N GLU A 98 1.79 7.37 4.98
CA GLU A 98 2.40 8.10 6.09
C GLU A 98 1.43 9.11 6.74
N ILE A 99 0.20 8.67 7.03
CA ILE A 99 -0.87 9.53 7.54
C ILE A 99 -0.50 10.23 8.86
N HIS A 100 0.42 9.66 9.65
CA HIS A 100 0.95 10.26 10.88
C HIS A 100 1.71 11.57 10.63
N ARG A 101 2.07 11.87 9.39
CA ARG A 101 2.78 13.08 8.99
C ARG A 101 1.87 14.20 8.47
N LEU A 102 0.56 14.04 8.55
CA LEU A 102 -0.37 15.15 8.29
C LEU A 102 -0.08 16.32 9.23
N SER A 103 -0.20 17.54 8.72
CA SER A 103 -0.20 18.72 9.58
C SER A 103 -1.41 18.68 10.52
N ARG A 104 -1.28 19.28 11.68
CA ARG A 104 -2.39 19.35 12.65
C ARG A 104 -3.64 19.99 12.06
N GLN A 105 -3.46 21.04 11.27
CA GLN A 105 -4.57 21.72 10.61
C GLN A 105 -5.28 20.82 9.60
N ALA A 106 -4.53 20.11 8.75
CA ALA A 106 -5.11 19.16 7.81
C ALA A 106 -5.84 18.03 8.52
N GLU A 107 -5.25 17.49 9.60
CA GLU A 107 -5.86 16.45 10.40
C GLU A 107 -7.19 16.90 11.02
N GLU A 108 -7.26 18.10 11.58
CA GLU A 108 -8.49 18.66 12.16
C GLU A 108 -9.61 18.83 11.12
N HIS A 109 -9.28 19.15 9.87
CA HIS A 109 -10.25 19.23 8.77
C HIS A 109 -10.67 17.84 8.27
N LEU A 110 -9.80 16.84 8.44
CA LEU A 110 -10.11 15.47 8.05
C LEU A 110 -11.19 14.83 8.94
N TYR A 111 -11.29 15.21 10.20
CA TYR A 111 -12.25 14.62 11.12
C TYR A 111 -13.71 14.76 10.67
N PRO A 112 -14.23 15.97 10.40
CA PRO A 112 -15.61 16.09 9.91
C PRO A 112 -15.80 15.48 8.52
N ALA A 113 -14.76 15.47 7.70
CA ALA A 113 -14.80 14.80 6.40
C ALA A 113 -15.01 13.28 6.54
N MET A 114 -14.37 12.66 7.52
CA MET A 114 -14.52 11.22 7.78
C MET A 114 -15.87 10.88 8.43
N GLU A 115 -16.33 11.71 9.35
CA GLU A 115 -17.55 11.44 10.14
C GLU A 115 -18.82 11.80 9.39
N ASP A 116 -18.88 13.02 8.86
CA ASP A 116 -20.11 13.63 8.33
C ASP A 116 -20.01 13.95 6.83
N PHE A 117 -18.89 13.64 6.19
CA PHE A 117 -18.64 13.95 4.78
C PHE A 117 -18.85 15.42 4.45
N VAL A 118 -18.36 16.27 5.31
CA VAL A 118 -18.39 17.72 5.17
C VAL A 118 -17.01 18.32 5.44
N MET A 119 -16.75 19.47 4.86
CA MET A 119 -15.52 20.21 5.09
C MET A 119 -15.80 21.70 5.12
N ASP A 120 -15.34 22.38 6.17
CA ASP A 120 -15.47 23.81 6.29
C ASP A 120 -14.24 24.51 5.70
N ILE A 121 -14.46 25.45 4.80
CA ILE A 121 -13.40 26.23 4.14
C ILE A 121 -13.60 27.69 4.45
N VAL A 122 -12.50 28.37 4.81
CA VAL A 122 -12.50 29.83 4.99
C VAL A 122 -12.13 30.49 3.66
N ILE A 123 -13.02 31.32 3.16
CA ILE A 123 -12.80 32.15 1.95
C ILE A 123 -12.65 33.60 2.35
N GLY A 124 -11.62 34.27 1.80
CA GLY A 124 -11.30 35.65 2.09
C GLY A 124 -10.32 35.82 3.26
N GLN A 125 -10.05 37.06 3.59
CA GLN A 125 -9.10 37.44 4.65
C GLN A 125 -9.70 38.52 5.58
N GLY A 126 -9.25 38.52 6.83
CA GLY A 126 -9.66 39.50 7.82
C GLY A 126 -11.14 39.45 8.20
N PRO A 127 -11.73 40.58 8.57
CA PRO A 127 -13.14 40.62 9.04
C PRO A 127 -14.18 40.22 8.01
N ALA A 128 -13.81 40.21 6.72
CA ALA A 128 -14.68 39.79 5.60
C ALA A 128 -14.59 38.29 5.29
N ALA A 129 -13.78 37.54 6.03
CA ALA A 129 -13.63 36.09 5.83
C ALA A 129 -14.96 35.38 6.10
N ARG A 130 -15.33 34.47 5.22
CA ARG A 130 -16.53 33.65 5.34
C ARG A 130 -16.15 32.18 5.41
N THR A 131 -16.86 31.44 6.26
CA THR A 131 -16.75 29.98 6.29
C THR A 131 -17.84 29.39 5.40
N ILE A 132 -17.44 28.57 4.44
CA ILE A 132 -18.34 27.82 3.56
C ILE A 132 -18.22 26.36 3.91
N ARG A 133 -19.35 25.68 4.12
CA ARG A 133 -19.41 24.24 4.29
C ARG A 133 -19.59 23.57 2.94
N LEU A 134 -18.62 22.71 2.59
CA LEU A 134 -18.69 21.85 1.43
C LEU A 134 -19.27 20.49 1.83
N GLU A 135 -20.24 20.03 1.09
CA GLU A 135 -20.68 18.64 1.13
C GLU A 135 -19.77 17.80 0.24
N LEU A 136 -19.28 16.69 0.79
CA LEU A 136 -18.39 15.78 0.11
C LEU A 136 -19.15 14.53 -0.33
N PRO A 137 -18.75 13.86 -1.43
CA PRO A 137 -19.23 12.52 -1.69
C PRO A 137 -18.81 11.59 -0.55
N ARG A 138 -19.60 10.57 -0.27
CA ARG A 138 -19.16 9.54 0.69
C ARG A 138 -17.95 8.83 0.11
N PHE A 139 -16.92 8.69 0.90
CA PHE A 139 -15.68 8.07 0.51
C PHE A 139 -15.16 7.17 1.62
N THR A 140 -14.24 6.32 1.27
CA THR A 140 -13.47 5.53 2.25
C THR A 140 -12.06 6.09 2.34
N LEU A 141 -11.64 6.44 3.54
CA LEU A 141 -10.24 6.74 3.81
C LEU A 141 -9.50 5.45 4.16
N ILE A 142 -8.44 5.15 3.43
CA ILE A 142 -7.45 4.17 3.82
C ILE A 142 -6.18 4.92 4.22
N GLY A 143 -5.89 4.93 5.51
CA GLY A 143 -4.64 5.47 6.04
C GLY A 143 -3.59 4.38 6.16
N ALA A 144 -2.34 4.71 5.88
CA ALA A 144 -1.22 3.82 6.10
C ALA A 144 -0.14 4.48 6.95
N THR A 145 0.43 3.73 7.86
CA THR A 145 1.52 4.21 8.72
C THR A 145 2.50 3.10 9.07
N THR A 146 3.78 3.44 9.12
CA THR A 146 4.81 2.58 9.70
C THR A 146 4.96 2.78 11.21
N ARG A 147 4.33 3.82 11.75
CA ARG A 147 4.45 4.26 13.15
C ARG A 147 3.08 4.47 13.79
N PRO A 148 2.37 3.39 14.15
CA PRO A 148 1.03 3.51 14.71
C PRO A 148 0.98 4.34 16.00
N GLY A 149 2.05 4.35 16.78
CA GLY A 149 2.16 5.16 18.00
C GLY A 149 2.20 6.68 17.78
N LEU A 150 2.40 7.14 16.54
CA LEU A 150 2.35 8.55 16.17
C LEU A 150 0.97 9.01 15.68
N ILE A 151 0.02 8.09 15.50
CA ILE A 151 -1.36 8.43 15.18
C ILE A 151 -2.01 9.01 16.43
N THR A 152 -2.64 10.17 16.29
CA THR A 152 -3.34 10.79 17.42
C THR A 152 -4.57 9.96 17.81
N ALA A 153 -4.93 10.00 19.08
CA ALA A 153 -6.12 9.29 19.55
C ALA A 153 -7.42 9.75 18.85
N PRO A 154 -7.64 11.05 18.57
CA PRO A 154 -8.79 11.49 17.82
C PRO A 154 -8.85 10.92 16.39
N LEU A 155 -7.74 10.84 15.69
CA LEU A 155 -7.70 10.25 14.35
C LEU A 155 -7.93 8.74 14.41
N LEU A 156 -7.23 8.04 15.32
CA LEU A 156 -7.36 6.60 15.47
C LEU A 156 -8.80 6.15 15.72
N SER A 157 -9.53 6.89 16.57
CA SER A 157 -10.91 6.57 16.93
C SER A 157 -11.89 6.66 15.76
N ARG A 158 -11.52 7.33 14.68
CA ARG A 158 -12.35 7.52 13.48
C ARG A 158 -12.19 6.42 12.43
N PHE A 159 -11.23 5.53 12.61
CA PHE A 159 -11.11 4.34 11.79
C PHE A 159 -11.96 3.21 12.37
N GLY A 160 -12.92 2.73 11.59
CA GLY A 160 -13.75 1.58 12.00
C GLY A 160 -13.02 0.25 11.87
N ILE A 161 -11.99 0.20 11.04
CA ILE A 161 -11.17 -0.99 10.79
C ILE A 161 -9.71 -0.61 10.97
N VAL A 162 -9.00 -1.33 11.85
CA VAL A 162 -7.57 -1.13 12.09
C VAL A 162 -6.87 -2.47 11.97
N GLU A 163 -5.96 -2.59 10.99
CA GLU A 163 -5.32 -3.86 10.66
C GLU A 163 -3.81 -3.74 10.53
N HIS A 164 -3.13 -4.74 11.04
CA HIS A 164 -1.68 -4.87 11.01
C HIS A 164 -1.24 -5.78 9.85
N LEU A 165 -0.26 -5.32 9.06
CA LEU A 165 0.43 -6.15 8.08
C LEU A 165 1.70 -6.72 8.71
N GLU A 166 1.89 -8.02 8.53
CA GLU A 166 3.03 -8.76 9.05
C GLU A 166 4.10 -8.95 7.98
N TYR A 167 5.32 -9.24 8.41
CA TYR A 167 6.37 -9.67 7.49
C TYR A 167 5.96 -10.94 6.77
N TYR A 168 6.40 -11.05 5.52
CA TYR A 168 6.19 -12.24 4.71
C TYR A 168 7.18 -13.34 5.05
N THR A 169 6.74 -14.58 4.93
CA THR A 169 7.65 -15.73 4.96
C THR A 169 8.48 -15.80 3.68
N PRO A 170 9.66 -16.46 3.69
CA PRO A 170 10.44 -16.70 2.48
C PRO A 170 9.64 -17.39 1.37
N GLU A 171 8.75 -18.30 1.73
CA GLU A 171 7.88 -19.04 0.80
C GLU A 171 6.85 -18.11 0.15
N GLU A 172 6.23 -17.23 0.90
CA GLU A 172 5.30 -16.22 0.38
C GLU A 172 6.01 -15.24 -0.56
N LEU A 173 7.22 -14.82 -0.20
CA LEU A 173 8.06 -13.95 -1.04
C LEU A 173 8.48 -14.66 -2.33
N ALA A 174 8.81 -15.94 -2.26
CA ALA A 174 9.10 -16.77 -3.43
C ALA A 174 7.90 -16.85 -4.38
N GLN A 175 6.69 -17.02 -3.85
CA GLN A 175 5.45 -16.98 -4.64
C GLN A 175 5.30 -15.63 -5.38
N GLY A 176 5.59 -14.52 -4.72
CA GLY A 176 5.57 -13.19 -5.32
C GLY A 176 6.57 -13.04 -6.46
N VAL A 177 7.79 -13.53 -6.27
CA VAL A 177 8.84 -13.56 -7.29
C VAL A 177 8.42 -14.42 -8.48
N MET A 178 7.90 -15.60 -8.25
CA MET A 178 7.44 -16.51 -9.31
C MET A 178 6.27 -15.93 -10.09
N ARG A 179 5.36 -15.23 -9.42
CA ARG A 179 4.27 -14.51 -10.07
C ARG A 179 4.79 -13.42 -11.00
N ASP A 180 5.68 -12.58 -10.51
CA ASP A 180 6.27 -11.49 -11.31
C ASP A 180 7.08 -12.06 -12.49
N ALA A 181 7.84 -13.12 -12.28
CA ALA A 181 8.57 -13.82 -13.34
C ALA A 181 7.62 -14.30 -14.46
N ARG A 182 6.52 -14.93 -14.09
CA ARG A 182 5.50 -15.41 -15.05
C ARG A 182 4.91 -14.26 -15.86
N LEU A 183 4.57 -13.15 -15.21
CA LEU A 183 4.00 -11.98 -15.88
C LEU A 183 5.01 -11.29 -16.82
N LEU A 184 6.30 -11.38 -16.50
CA LEU A 184 7.38 -10.83 -17.32
C LEU A 184 7.89 -11.81 -18.39
N GLY A 185 7.35 -13.03 -18.45
CA GLY A 185 7.84 -14.06 -19.36
C GLY A 185 9.24 -14.60 -19.02
N VAL A 186 9.64 -14.48 -17.75
CA VAL A 186 10.93 -14.95 -17.23
C VAL A 186 10.74 -16.32 -16.59
N ARG A 187 11.61 -17.27 -16.93
CA ARG A 187 11.61 -18.60 -16.33
C ARG A 187 12.53 -18.60 -15.10
N ILE A 188 12.02 -19.08 -13.99
CA ILE A 188 12.74 -19.18 -12.74
C ILE A 188 12.38 -20.48 -12.03
N THR A 189 13.35 -21.14 -11.41
CA THR A 189 13.08 -22.31 -10.58
C THR A 189 12.53 -21.89 -9.22
N GLU A 190 11.79 -22.79 -8.58
CA GLU A 190 11.26 -22.55 -7.22
C GLU A 190 12.38 -22.35 -6.21
N GLU A 191 13.45 -23.13 -6.32
CA GLU A 191 14.64 -23.01 -5.46
C GLU A 191 15.31 -21.64 -5.60
N ALA A 192 15.43 -21.12 -6.82
CA ALA A 192 15.95 -19.78 -7.06
C ALA A 192 15.08 -18.70 -6.43
N ALA A 193 13.77 -18.80 -6.61
CA ALA A 193 12.81 -17.87 -6.01
C ALA A 193 12.88 -17.91 -4.48
N LEU A 194 13.04 -19.08 -3.88
CA LEU A 194 13.17 -19.24 -2.44
C LEU A 194 14.46 -18.60 -1.89
N GLU A 195 15.59 -18.73 -2.61
CA GLU A 195 16.84 -18.06 -2.22
C GLU A 195 16.70 -16.53 -2.22
N ILE A 196 15.97 -15.97 -3.21
CA ILE A 196 15.62 -14.54 -3.23
C ILE A 196 14.75 -14.21 -2.02
N GLY A 197 13.72 -15.00 -1.76
CA GLY A 197 12.79 -14.80 -0.64
C GLY A 197 13.51 -14.79 0.72
N ARG A 198 14.43 -15.70 0.94
CA ARG A 198 15.22 -15.79 2.19
C ARG A 198 16.03 -14.52 2.46
N ARG A 199 16.52 -13.84 1.42
CA ARG A 199 17.33 -12.64 1.52
C ARG A 199 16.56 -11.34 1.41
N SER A 200 15.23 -11.42 1.39
CA SER A 200 14.36 -10.26 1.18
C SER A 200 13.89 -9.62 2.49
N ARG A 201 14.38 -10.06 3.63
CA ARG A 201 14.11 -9.46 4.94
C ARG A 201 12.61 -9.31 5.24
N GLY A 202 11.82 -10.28 4.78
CA GLY A 202 10.38 -10.31 5.03
C GLY A 202 9.54 -9.32 4.23
N THR A 203 10.11 -8.58 3.28
CA THR A 203 9.38 -7.55 2.54
C THR A 203 9.31 -7.85 1.04
N MET A 204 8.11 -7.70 0.48
CA MET A 204 7.86 -7.92 -0.94
C MET A 204 8.61 -6.92 -1.83
N ARG A 205 8.75 -5.68 -1.38
CA ARG A 205 9.52 -4.66 -2.11
C ARG A 205 10.97 -5.09 -2.33
N VAL A 206 11.61 -5.62 -1.29
CA VAL A 206 12.99 -6.11 -1.39
C VAL A 206 13.07 -7.33 -2.30
N ALA A 207 12.15 -8.29 -2.16
CA ALA A 207 12.12 -9.48 -3.00
C ALA A 207 12.02 -9.14 -4.49
N LYS A 208 11.13 -8.23 -4.86
CA LYS A 208 10.96 -7.77 -6.24
C LYS A 208 12.18 -7.03 -6.77
N ARG A 209 12.79 -6.21 -5.95
CA ARG A 209 14.06 -5.53 -6.30
C ARG A 209 15.17 -6.53 -6.56
N LEU A 210 15.36 -7.50 -5.67
CA LEU A 210 16.39 -8.53 -5.82
C LEU A 210 16.14 -9.42 -7.04
N PHE A 211 14.89 -9.81 -7.27
CA PHE A 211 14.52 -10.58 -8.47
C PHE A 211 14.93 -9.87 -9.76
N ARG A 212 14.68 -8.59 -9.88
CA ARG A 212 15.10 -7.81 -11.05
C ARG A 212 16.60 -7.83 -11.25
N ARG A 213 17.36 -7.72 -10.18
CA ARG A 213 18.83 -7.79 -10.27
C ARG A 213 19.30 -9.19 -10.65
N VAL A 214 18.76 -10.22 -10.06
CA VAL A 214 19.07 -11.60 -10.42
C VAL A 214 18.74 -11.88 -11.89
N ARG A 215 17.60 -11.39 -12.36
CA ARG A 215 17.22 -11.45 -13.78
C ARG A 215 18.28 -10.82 -14.69
N ASP A 216 18.81 -9.67 -14.32
CA ASP A 216 19.85 -8.98 -15.11
C ASP A 216 21.09 -9.86 -15.25
N PHE A 217 21.55 -10.51 -14.18
CA PHE A 217 22.68 -11.43 -14.21
C PHE A 217 22.43 -12.65 -15.11
N ALA A 218 21.26 -13.24 -15.04
CA ALA A 218 20.89 -14.38 -15.87
C ALA A 218 20.81 -14.00 -17.36
N GLN A 219 20.25 -12.84 -17.65
CA GLN A 219 20.13 -12.34 -19.01
C GLN A 219 21.51 -12.09 -19.66
N VAL A 220 22.41 -11.45 -18.93
CA VAL A 220 23.79 -11.20 -19.43
C VAL A 220 24.56 -12.50 -19.60
N ALA A 221 24.32 -13.50 -18.77
CA ALA A 221 24.89 -14.84 -18.93
C ALA A 221 24.29 -15.67 -20.06
N GLY A 222 23.22 -15.17 -20.71
CA GLY A 222 22.53 -15.88 -21.79
C GLY A 222 21.73 -17.10 -21.31
N GLU A 223 21.33 -17.14 -20.06
CA GLU A 223 20.58 -18.25 -19.49
C GLU A 223 19.08 -18.05 -19.69
N GLU A 224 18.41 -19.10 -20.17
CA GLU A 224 16.95 -19.07 -20.41
C GLU A 224 16.14 -19.25 -19.10
N VAL A 225 16.75 -19.86 -18.10
CA VAL A 225 16.13 -20.17 -16.80
C VAL A 225 17.03 -19.67 -15.68
N ILE A 226 16.44 -18.92 -14.74
CA ILE A 226 17.14 -18.53 -13.53
C ILE A 226 17.16 -19.72 -12.59
N THR A 227 18.34 -20.30 -12.42
CA THR A 227 18.59 -21.42 -11.50
C THR A 227 18.99 -20.94 -10.12
N ARG A 228 18.94 -21.84 -9.14
CA ARG A 228 19.41 -21.56 -7.78
C ARG A 228 20.85 -21.07 -7.77
N GLU A 229 21.74 -21.72 -8.53
CA GLU A 229 23.15 -21.38 -8.64
C GLU A 229 23.34 -19.96 -9.17
N ARG A 230 22.59 -19.59 -10.21
CA ARG A 230 22.63 -18.25 -10.76
C ARG A 230 22.11 -17.21 -9.76
N ALA A 231 21.05 -17.52 -9.05
CA ALA A 231 20.51 -16.64 -8.00
C ALA A 231 21.53 -16.42 -6.88
N LEU A 232 22.19 -17.48 -6.41
CA LEU A 232 23.21 -17.39 -5.36
C LEU A 232 24.42 -16.55 -5.80
N GLU A 233 24.91 -16.72 -7.03
CA GLU A 233 26.00 -15.91 -7.57
C GLU A 233 25.62 -14.42 -7.66
N ALA A 234 24.43 -14.13 -8.19
CA ALA A 234 23.94 -12.77 -8.31
C ALA A 234 23.77 -12.10 -6.94
N LEU A 235 23.17 -12.79 -5.99
CA LEU A 235 22.96 -12.27 -4.62
C LEU A 235 24.28 -12.05 -3.90
N ALA A 236 25.25 -12.93 -4.08
CA ALA A 236 26.61 -12.73 -3.55
C ALA A 236 27.31 -11.52 -4.19
N ALA A 237 27.18 -11.34 -5.50
CA ALA A 237 27.71 -10.17 -6.21
C ALA A 237 27.08 -8.85 -5.75
N LEU A 238 25.83 -8.88 -5.29
CA LEU A 238 25.17 -7.72 -4.68
C LEU A 238 25.62 -7.46 -3.23
N GLY A 239 26.52 -8.29 -2.69
CA GLY A 239 27.06 -8.15 -1.35
C GLY A 239 26.12 -8.58 -0.23
N LEU A 240 25.11 -9.38 -0.55
CA LEU A 240 24.14 -9.90 0.42
C LEU A 240 24.62 -11.25 1.00
N ASP A 241 24.56 -11.36 2.30
CA ASP A 241 24.77 -12.65 2.98
C ASP A 241 23.49 -13.49 3.01
N GLU A 242 23.55 -14.63 3.69
CA GLU A 242 22.40 -15.55 3.82
C GLU A 242 21.18 -14.92 4.50
N LEU A 243 21.39 -13.86 5.28
CA LEU A 243 20.34 -13.10 5.97
C LEU A 243 19.86 -11.86 5.18
N GLY A 244 20.44 -11.62 4.00
CA GLY A 244 20.12 -10.43 3.19
C GLY A 244 20.72 -9.14 3.76
N LEU A 245 21.75 -9.23 4.59
CA LEU A 245 22.45 -8.08 5.16
C LEU A 245 23.62 -7.66 4.26
N GLU A 246 23.76 -6.36 4.04
CA GLU A 246 24.95 -5.79 3.41
C GLU A 246 26.09 -5.66 4.43
N LYS A 247 27.34 -5.58 3.93
CA LYS A 247 28.52 -5.40 4.81
C LYS A 247 28.43 -4.19 5.74
N ARG A 248 27.70 -3.16 5.34
CA ARG A 248 27.47 -1.94 6.13
C ARG A 248 26.35 -2.05 7.17
N ASP A 249 25.61 -3.14 7.16
CA ASP A 249 24.53 -3.40 8.14
C ASP A 249 25.05 -4.10 9.39
N ARG A 250 26.38 -4.39 9.44
CA ARG A 250 27.06 -5.10 10.54
C ARG A 250 27.82 -4.19 11.47
#